data_2bc2d201ab106f3c98d8ec63bb3276c7
#
_entry.id   2bc2d201ab106f3c98d8ec63bb3276c7
#
_cell.length_a   1.000
_cell.length_b   1.000
_cell.length_c   1.000
_cell.angle_alpha   90.00
_cell.angle_beta   90.00
_cell.angle_gamma   90.00
#
_symmetry.space_group_name_H-M   'P 1'
#
loop_
_entity.id
_entity.type
_entity.pdbx_description
1 polymer ?
#
loop_
_entity_poly.entity_id
_entity_poly.type
_entity_poly.pdbx_seq_one_letter_code
_entity_poly.pdbx_strand_id
1 'polypeptide(L)'
;MSGGRIAVVTGASSGIGEATARELARRGWRCVLLARRADRLQRVAEGIGGEWEVCDVAERAQVEEVAERVLERHPQVALLVNNAGIPARRSFLEVDPDLVELVMRVNYLAGFWCLRAYLPGLQAAASAGGAHLVNVVSVAGTVAFAPAGAYAAAKHAQLAFSRSTAAALRGSGIQVHTVMPGFVETEGFPQHSVLRSRLMRRFVIEPDDVARALVDAVEKGKREITVPWFPYRPISVAQALVPGLFSRLVGVSGYRDGTPP
;
A
#
# COMPACT_ATOMS: atom_id res chain seq x y z
N MET A 1 -7.92 6.02 31.56
CA MET A 1 -6.94 6.33 30.51
C MET A 1 -7.63 5.93 29.20
N SER A 2 -8.03 6.90 28.36
CA SER A 2 -8.64 6.62 27.07
C SER A 2 -7.58 5.95 26.19
N GLY A 3 -7.71 4.66 25.97
CA GLY A 3 -6.82 3.91 25.10
C GLY A 3 -6.89 4.50 23.69
N GLY A 4 -5.77 5.01 23.16
CA GLY A 4 -5.69 5.53 21.80
C GLY A 4 -6.12 4.46 20.78
N ARG A 5 -6.72 4.87 19.66
CA ARG A 5 -7.14 3.97 18.58
C ARG A 5 -5.93 3.19 18.07
N ILE A 6 -6.08 1.87 17.93
CA ILE A 6 -5.00 0.99 17.46
C ILE A 6 -4.98 0.97 15.94
N ALA A 7 -3.78 1.18 15.36
CA ALA A 7 -3.50 1.05 13.95
C ALA A 7 -2.43 -0.02 13.71
N VAL A 8 -2.70 -0.98 12.83
CA VAL A 8 -1.71 -1.97 12.36
C VAL A 8 -1.20 -1.55 11.00
N VAL A 9 0.13 -1.45 10.81
CA VAL A 9 0.75 -1.01 9.56
C VAL A 9 1.74 -2.05 9.05
N THR A 10 1.49 -2.61 7.87
CA THR A 10 2.42 -3.56 7.23
C THR A 10 3.48 -2.85 6.39
N GLY A 11 4.69 -3.43 6.30
CA GLY A 11 5.81 -2.81 5.60
C GLY A 11 6.32 -1.52 6.26
N ALA A 12 6.18 -1.41 7.59
CA ALA A 12 6.42 -0.19 8.35
C ALA A 12 7.90 0.12 8.65
N SER A 13 8.84 -0.68 8.17
CA SER A 13 10.27 -0.50 8.45
C SER A 13 10.97 0.52 7.54
N SER A 14 10.28 1.09 6.55
CA SER A 14 10.81 2.13 5.64
C SER A 14 9.72 2.75 4.75
N GLY A 15 10.07 3.84 4.05
CA GLY A 15 9.27 4.44 2.99
C GLY A 15 7.86 4.85 3.43
N ILE A 16 6.85 4.58 2.60
CA ILE A 16 5.45 4.98 2.86
C ILE A 16 4.92 4.39 4.18
N GLY A 17 5.30 3.14 4.51
CA GLY A 17 4.83 2.49 5.74
C GLY A 17 5.37 3.16 6.99
N GLU A 18 6.67 3.48 7.03
CA GLU A 18 7.29 4.23 8.11
C GLU A 18 6.69 5.63 8.24
N ALA A 19 6.60 6.37 7.11
CA ALA A 19 6.01 7.71 7.09
C ALA A 19 4.54 7.70 7.57
N THR A 20 3.77 6.67 7.17
CA THR A 20 2.38 6.49 7.62
C THR A 20 2.30 6.23 9.13
N ALA A 21 3.18 5.38 9.68
CA ALA A 21 3.23 5.11 11.11
C ALA A 21 3.54 6.39 11.92
N ARG A 22 4.52 7.18 11.47
CA ARG A 22 4.88 8.46 12.09
C ARG A 22 3.72 9.48 12.04
N GLU A 23 3.05 9.59 10.90
CA GLU A 23 1.92 10.50 10.74
C GLU A 23 0.71 10.08 11.59
N LEU A 24 0.42 8.78 11.66
CA LEU A 24 -0.62 8.23 12.54
C LEU A 24 -0.32 8.52 14.01
N ALA A 25 0.91 8.27 14.47
CA ALA A 25 1.33 8.55 15.84
C ALA A 25 1.20 10.05 16.17
N ARG A 26 1.61 10.93 15.25
CA ARG A 26 1.46 12.39 15.38
C ARG A 26 -0.01 12.81 15.54
N ARG A 27 -0.95 12.04 14.98
CA ARG A 27 -2.41 12.25 15.10
C ARG A 27 -3.04 11.45 16.27
N GLY A 28 -2.23 10.93 17.17
CA GLY A 28 -2.72 10.27 18.39
C GLY A 28 -3.14 8.81 18.24
N TRP A 29 -2.75 8.13 17.15
CA TRP A 29 -2.94 6.69 17.02
C TRP A 29 -1.82 5.93 17.73
N ARG A 30 -2.15 4.80 18.33
CA ARG A 30 -1.17 3.81 18.77
C ARG A 30 -0.92 2.82 17.65
N CYS A 31 0.35 2.69 17.24
CA CYS A 31 0.71 1.89 16.08
C CYS A 31 1.34 0.55 16.49
N VAL A 32 0.91 -0.53 15.85
CA VAL A 32 1.58 -1.83 15.82
C VAL A 32 2.18 -2.01 14.42
N LEU A 33 3.50 -2.09 14.36
CA LEU A 33 4.27 -2.07 13.12
C LEU A 33 4.68 -3.48 12.71
N LEU A 34 4.41 -3.86 11.45
CA LEU A 34 4.76 -5.18 10.92
C LEU A 34 5.76 -5.05 9.76
N ALA A 35 6.90 -5.74 9.85
CA ALA A 35 7.87 -5.89 8.76
C ALA A 35 8.87 -7.02 9.06
N ARG A 36 9.75 -7.34 8.11
CA ARG A 36 10.77 -8.38 8.24
C ARG A 36 12.04 -7.92 8.97
N ARG A 37 12.39 -6.63 8.86
CA ARG A 37 13.66 -6.08 9.36
C ARG A 37 13.47 -5.59 10.79
N ALA A 38 13.81 -6.46 11.76
CA ALA A 38 13.60 -6.22 13.19
C ALA A 38 14.28 -4.94 13.67
N ASP A 39 15.56 -4.74 13.33
CA ASP A 39 16.36 -3.59 13.75
C ASP A 39 15.80 -2.24 13.32
N ARG A 40 15.28 -2.17 12.10
CA ARG A 40 14.64 -0.95 11.56
C ARG A 40 13.27 -0.76 12.16
N LEU A 41 12.50 -1.84 12.26
CA LEU A 41 11.15 -1.82 12.79
C LEU A 41 11.14 -1.33 14.23
N GLN A 42 12.07 -1.82 15.05
CA GLN A 42 12.27 -1.40 16.43
C GLN A 42 12.58 0.10 16.53
N ARG A 43 13.53 0.60 15.73
CA ARG A 43 13.86 2.04 15.72
C ARG A 43 12.67 2.92 15.37
N VAL A 44 11.85 2.51 14.39
CA VAL A 44 10.64 3.26 14.02
C VAL A 44 9.65 3.23 15.17
N ALA A 45 9.41 2.07 15.77
CA ALA A 45 8.47 1.89 16.89
C ALA A 45 8.88 2.72 18.11
N GLU A 46 10.16 2.66 18.52
CA GLU A 46 10.70 3.46 19.62
C GLU A 46 10.54 4.97 19.37
N GLY A 47 10.79 5.40 18.12
CA GLY A 47 10.67 6.82 17.73
C GLY A 47 9.25 7.38 17.78
N ILE A 48 8.23 6.52 17.81
CA ILE A 48 6.81 6.93 17.86
C ILE A 48 6.06 6.42 19.12
N GLY A 49 6.75 5.71 20.01
CA GLY A 49 6.12 5.06 21.18
C GLY A 49 5.14 3.96 20.77
N GLY A 50 5.42 3.25 19.66
CA GLY A 50 4.60 2.18 19.12
C GLY A 50 5.09 0.78 19.51
N GLU A 51 4.32 -0.22 19.10
CA GLU A 51 4.67 -1.63 19.23
C GLU A 51 5.12 -2.19 17.86
N TRP A 52 5.81 -3.32 17.86
CA TRP A 52 6.25 -3.96 16.63
C TRP A 52 6.28 -5.49 16.73
N GLU A 53 6.09 -6.14 15.58
CA GLU A 53 6.17 -7.59 15.41
C GLU A 53 6.92 -7.90 14.11
N VAL A 54 7.86 -8.84 14.15
CA VAL A 54 8.49 -9.34 12.93
C VAL A 54 7.50 -10.22 12.18
N CYS A 55 7.26 -9.88 10.91
CA CYS A 55 6.31 -10.60 10.07
C CYS A 55 6.77 -10.55 8.60
N ASP A 56 6.97 -11.70 7.98
CA ASP A 56 6.98 -11.78 6.51
C ASP A 56 5.55 -11.96 6.02
N VAL A 57 5.01 -10.91 5.44
CA VAL A 57 3.64 -10.92 4.93
C VAL A 57 3.44 -11.83 3.70
N ALA A 58 4.54 -12.34 3.09
CA ALA A 58 4.47 -13.36 2.05
C ALA A 58 4.13 -14.75 2.61
N GLU A 59 4.24 -14.93 3.93
CA GLU A 59 3.98 -16.18 4.63
C GLU A 59 2.68 -16.09 5.43
N ARG A 60 1.62 -16.71 4.90
CA ARG A 60 0.27 -16.66 5.49
C ARG A 60 0.26 -17.07 6.97
N ALA A 61 0.97 -18.13 7.34
CA ALA A 61 1.03 -18.62 8.71
C ALA A 61 1.62 -17.57 9.67
N GLN A 62 2.65 -16.83 9.26
CA GLN A 62 3.20 -15.74 10.08
C GLN A 62 2.21 -14.60 10.25
N VAL A 63 1.44 -14.26 9.21
CA VAL A 63 0.39 -13.22 9.29
C VAL A 63 -0.68 -13.63 10.31
N GLU A 64 -1.15 -14.87 10.26
CA GLU A 64 -2.16 -15.40 11.18
C GLU A 64 -1.65 -15.42 12.63
N GLU A 65 -0.44 -15.95 12.87
CA GLU A 65 0.20 -16.00 14.19
C GLU A 65 0.43 -14.60 14.81
N VAL A 66 0.95 -13.67 14.00
CA VAL A 66 1.17 -12.29 14.46
C VAL A 66 -0.15 -11.59 14.76
N ALA A 67 -1.17 -11.79 13.92
CA ALA A 67 -2.47 -11.21 14.15
C ALA A 67 -3.12 -11.73 15.45
N GLU A 68 -2.99 -13.02 15.76
CA GLU A 68 -3.46 -13.61 17.01
C GLU A 68 -2.81 -12.92 18.22
N ARG A 69 -1.47 -12.83 18.26
CA ARG A 69 -0.75 -12.12 19.34
C ARG A 69 -1.14 -10.65 19.48
N VAL A 70 -1.36 -9.95 18.35
CA VAL A 70 -1.78 -8.55 18.37
C VAL A 70 -3.20 -8.42 18.90
N LEU A 71 -4.13 -9.29 18.47
CA LEU A 71 -5.52 -9.25 18.91
C LEU A 71 -5.71 -9.67 20.37
N GLU A 72 -4.85 -10.52 20.92
CA GLU A 72 -4.82 -10.82 22.35
C GLU A 72 -4.51 -9.56 23.18
N ARG A 73 -3.56 -8.73 22.75
CA ARG A 73 -3.20 -7.46 23.41
C ARG A 73 -4.17 -6.33 23.09
N HIS A 74 -4.69 -6.31 21.88
CA HIS A 74 -5.54 -5.26 21.32
C HIS A 74 -6.76 -5.86 20.62
N PRO A 75 -7.81 -6.26 21.35
CA PRO A 75 -9.01 -6.86 20.76
C PRO A 75 -9.74 -5.97 19.74
N GLN A 76 -9.47 -4.66 19.77
CA GLN A 76 -10.04 -3.68 18.86
C GLN A 76 -8.91 -3.06 18.01
N VAL A 77 -8.89 -3.38 16.73
CA VAL A 77 -8.02 -2.74 15.74
C VAL A 77 -8.86 -1.78 14.91
N ALA A 78 -8.69 -0.48 15.13
CA ALA A 78 -9.49 0.54 14.46
C ALA A 78 -8.99 0.90 13.04
N LEU A 79 -7.73 0.55 12.71
CA LEU A 79 -7.16 0.78 11.38
C LEU A 79 -6.20 -0.35 11.00
N LEU A 80 -6.40 -0.95 9.84
CA LEU A 80 -5.43 -1.83 9.19
C LEU A 80 -4.91 -1.17 7.92
N VAL A 81 -3.58 -0.99 7.80
CA VAL A 81 -2.92 -0.44 6.61
C VAL A 81 -2.13 -1.53 5.90
N ASN A 82 -2.66 -2.05 4.81
CA ASN A 82 -1.99 -2.94 3.88
C ASN A 82 -1.07 -2.11 2.97
N ASN A 83 0.17 -1.90 3.42
CA ASN A 83 1.16 -1.11 2.69
C ASN A 83 2.34 -1.94 2.18
N ALA A 84 2.65 -3.07 2.78
CA ALA A 84 3.76 -3.91 2.33
C ALA A 84 3.73 -4.16 0.82
N GLY A 85 4.89 -4.05 0.17
CA GLY A 85 5.01 -4.23 -1.27
C GLY A 85 6.47 -4.31 -1.72
N ILE A 86 6.69 -4.98 -2.84
CA ILE A 86 7.99 -5.11 -3.50
C ILE A 86 7.87 -4.76 -4.99
N PRO A 87 8.93 -4.20 -5.61
CA PRO A 87 8.96 -3.93 -7.04
C PRO A 87 9.18 -5.18 -7.87
N ALA A 88 8.74 -5.13 -9.14
CA ALA A 88 9.22 -6.00 -10.20
C ALA A 88 9.36 -5.15 -11.46
N ARG A 89 10.60 -5.01 -11.97
CA ARG A 89 10.97 -4.04 -13.01
C ARG A 89 11.40 -4.72 -14.32
N ARG A 90 10.81 -5.85 -14.65
CA ARG A 90 11.05 -6.54 -15.92
C ARG A 90 9.75 -6.81 -16.65
N SER A 91 9.83 -6.99 -17.96
CA SER A 91 8.70 -7.44 -18.75
C SER A 91 8.34 -8.88 -18.39
N PHE A 92 7.12 -9.33 -18.67
CA PHE A 92 6.73 -10.73 -18.52
C PHE A 92 7.55 -11.70 -19.40
N LEU A 93 8.22 -11.20 -20.43
CA LEU A 93 9.06 -12.01 -21.31
C LEU A 93 10.43 -12.34 -20.69
N GLU A 94 10.82 -11.63 -19.62
CA GLU A 94 12.17 -11.68 -19.03
C GLU A 94 12.18 -11.87 -17.51
N VAL A 95 11.03 -11.69 -16.86
CA VAL A 95 10.93 -11.80 -15.41
C VAL A 95 11.01 -13.27 -14.98
N ASP A 96 11.72 -13.52 -13.89
CA ASP A 96 11.77 -14.82 -13.24
C ASP A 96 10.35 -15.19 -12.74
N PRO A 97 9.83 -16.40 -13.06
CA PRO A 97 8.56 -16.89 -12.55
C PRO A 97 8.43 -16.83 -11.03
N ASP A 98 9.48 -17.20 -10.29
CA ASP A 98 9.48 -17.15 -8.82
C ASP A 98 9.29 -15.72 -8.30
N LEU A 99 9.87 -14.73 -8.99
CA LEU A 99 9.65 -13.33 -8.66
C LEU A 99 8.18 -12.92 -8.93
N VAL A 100 7.54 -13.42 -9.98
CA VAL A 100 6.11 -13.14 -10.24
C VAL A 100 5.25 -13.66 -9.10
N GLU A 101 5.49 -14.90 -8.65
CA GLU A 101 4.77 -15.48 -7.52
C GLU A 101 5.00 -14.69 -6.23
N LEU A 102 6.24 -14.34 -5.92
CA LEU A 102 6.58 -13.55 -4.75
C LEU A 102 5.90 -12.17 -4.76
N VAL A 103 5.89 -11.51 -5.92
CA VAL A 103 5.23 -10.21 -6.09
C VAL A 103 3.72 -10.33 -5.88
N MET A 104 3.08 -11.39 -6.37
CA MET A 104 1.66 -11.66 -6.13
C MET A 104 1.39 -11.93 -4.64
N ARG A 105 2.24 -12.72 -3.97
CA ARG A 105 2.12 -12.98 -2.53
C ARG A 105 2.20 -11.69 -1.71
N VAL A 106 3.24 -10.90 -1.91
CA VAL A 106 3.49 -9.68 -1.10
C VAL A 106 2.53 -8.55 -1.44
N ASN A 107 2.31 -8.27 -2.74
CA ASN A 107 1.56 -7.07 -3.14
C ASN A 107 0.04 -7.27 -3.17
N TYR A 108 -0.43 -8.52 -3.21
CA TYR A 108 -1.87 -8.83 -3.28
C TYR A 108 -2.32 -9.76 -2.16
N LEU A 109 -1.81 -11.01 -2.10
CA LEU A 109 -2.32 -12.01 -1.17
C LEU A 109 -2.09 -11.63 0.29
N ALA A 110 -0.97 -10.98 0.61
CA ALA A 110 -0.69 -10.45 1.95
C ALA A 110 -1.82 -9.54 2.46
N GLY A 111 -2.32 -8.62 1.62
CA GLY A 111 -3.44 -7.75 2.00
C GLY A 111 -4.74 -8.52 2.28
N PHE A 112 -5.00 -9.58 1.51
CA PHE A 112 -6.12 -10.47 1.75
C PHE A 112 -5.94 -11.26 3.07
N TRP A 113 -4.77 -11.83 3.32
CA TRP A 113 -4.49 -12.57 4.55
C TRP A 113 -4.56 -11.66 5.78
N CYS A 114 -3.97 -10.46 5.71
CA CYS A 114 -4.08 -9.47 6.80
C CYS A 114 -5.55 -9.09 7.08
N LEU A 115 -6.34 -8.80 6.04
CA LEU A 115 -7.77 -8.53 6.23
C LEU A 115 -8.46 -9.69 6.97
N ARG A 116 -8.23 -10.93 6.55
CA ARG A 116 -8.87 -12.11 7.16
C ARG A 116 -8.44 -12.29 8.62
N ALA A 117 -7.16 -12.12 8.91
CA ALA A 117 -6.61 -12.32 10.24
C ALA A 117 -7.04 -11.20 11.21
N TYR A 118 -7.08 -9.94 10.77
CA TYR A 118 -7.49 -8.80 11.60
C TYR A 118 -8.99 -8.47 11.55
N LEU A 119 -9.80 -9.21 10.75
CA LEU A 119 -11.23 -8.93 10.61
C LEU A 119 -12.00 -8.94 11.95
N PRO A 120 -11.74 -9.86 12.91
CA PRO A 120 -12.40 -9.81 14.20
C PRO A 120 -12.14 -8.50 14.96
N GLY A 121 -10.90 -8.02 14.97
CA GLY A 121 -10.54 -6.76 15.63
C GLY A 121 -11.13 -5.53 14.95
N LEU A 122 -11.20 -5.53 13.60
CA LEU A 122 -11.88 -4.48 12.84
C LEU A 122 -13.39 -4.45 13.12
N GLN A 123 -14.04 -5.61 13.21
CA GLN A 123 -15.46 -5.71 13.56
C GLN A 123 -15.74 -5.24 14.99
N ALA A 124 -14.88 -5.60 15.94
CA ALA A 124 -14.97 -5.13 17.31
C ALA A 124 -14.81 -3.60 17.41
N ALA A 125 -13.85 -3.02 16.70
CA ALA A 125 -13.66 -1.58 16.62
C ALA A 125 -14.84 -0.89 15.90
N ALA A 126 -15.36 -1.46 14.81
CA ALA A 126 -16.51 -0.93 14.10
C ALA A 126 -17.76 -0.81 14.99
N SER A 127 -17.99 -1.81 15.85
CA SER A 127 -19.08 -1.79 16.83
C SER A 127 -18.88 -0.74 17.94
N ALA A 128 -17.64 -0.30 18.17
CA ALA A 128 -17.29 0.68 19.21
C ALA A 128 -17.17 2.13 18.69
N GLY A 129 -17.30 2.38 17.38
CA GLY A 129 -17.23 3.75 16.85
C GLY A 129 -16.68 3.88 15.43
N GLY A 130 -16.33 2.77 14.80
CA GLY A 130 -15.86 2.71 13.41
C GLY A 130 -14.47 2.11 13.25
N ALA A 131 -14.26 1.50 12.09
CA ALA A 131 -12.98 0.92 11.71
C ALA A 131 -12.64 1.23 10.26
N HIS A 132 -11.35 1.12 9.93
CA HIS A 132 -10.82 1.46 8.62
C HIS A 132 -9.86 0.38 8.10
N LEU A 133 -10.00 0.05 6.82
CA LEU A 133 -9.05 -0.73 6.05
C LEU A 133 -8.45 0.18 4.98
N VAL A 134 -7.14 0.36 4.97
CA VAL A 134 -6.43 1.07 3.91
C VAL A 134 -5.64 0.07 3.07
N ASN A 135 -5.83 0.10 1.76
CA ASN A 135 -4.99 -0.62 0.82
C ASN A 135 -4.13 0.39 0.03
N VAL A 136 -2.80 0.33 0.23
CA VAL A 136 -1.83 1.12 -0.55
C VAL A 136 -1.55 0.38 -1.85
N VAL A 137 -2.30 0.73 -2.87
CA VAL A 137 -2.21 0.13 -4.19
C VAL A 137 -1.05 0.76 -4.98
N SER A 138 -1.32 1.44 -6.04
CA SER A 138 -0.45 2.27 -6.89
C SER A 138 -1.26 2.74 -8.10
N VAL A 139 -0.82 3.77 -8.78
CA VAL A 139 -1.29 4.08 -10.14
C VAL A 139 -1.07 2.90 -11.10
N ALA A 140 -0.02 2.08 -10.88
CA ALA A 140 0.19 0.84 -11.62
C ALA A 140 -0.93 -0.21 -11.45
N GLY A 141 -1.87 -0.01 -10.52
CA GLY A 141 -3.11 -0.79 -10.43
C GLY A 141 -4.18 -0.36 -11.43
N THR A 142 -3.99 0.75 -12.14
CA THR A 142 -4.90 1.28 -13.16
C THR A 142 -4.25 1.43 -14.52
N VAL A 143 -2.91 1.37 -14.58
CA VAL A 143 -2.11 1.55 -15.80
C VAL A 143 -1.13 0.39 -15.92
N ALA A 144 -1.11 -0.27 -17.08
CA ALA A 144 -0.17 -1.35 -17.37
C ALA A 144 0.88 -0.90 -18.39
N PHE A 145 2.15 -1.22 -18.12
CA PHE A 145 3.28 -0.94 -19.00
C PHE A 145 4.33 -2.06 -18.90
N ALA A 146 4.97 -2.35 -20.03
CA ALA A 146 5.81 -3.53 -20.20
C ALA A 146 6.90 -3.70 -19.12
N PRO A 147 7.69 -2.67 -18.73
CA PRO A 147 8.78 -2.83 -17.78
C PRO A 147 8.36 -3.16 -16.34
N ALA A 148 7.09 -3.21 -16.04
CA ALA A 148 6.57 -3.48 -14.69
C ALA A 148 5.41 -4.48 -14.70
N GLY A 149 5.42 -5.44 -15.63
CA GLY A 149 4.30 -6.36 -15.88
C GLY A 149 3.79 -7.06 -14.62
N ALA A 150 4.64 -7.80 -13.92
CA ALA A 150 4.28 -8.54 -12.70
C ALA A 150 3.79 -7.61 -11.59
N TYR A 151 4.47 -6.47 -11.39
CA TYR A 151 4.06 -5.48 -10.40
C TYR A 151 2.68 -4.89 -10.74
N ALA A 152 2.48 -4.48 -12.00
CA ALA A 152 1.20 -3.93 -12.45
C ALA A 152 0.07 -4.95 -12.31
N ALA A 153 0.29 -6.21 -12.67
CA ALA A 153 -0.69 -7.28 -12.48
C ALA A 153 -1.10 -7.45 -11.02
N ALA A 154 -0.13 -7.52 -10.10
CA ALA A 154 -0.42 -7.62 -8.66
C ALA A 154 -1.17 -6.39 -8.13
N LYS A 155 -0.83 -5.18 -8.60
CA LYS A 155 -1.52 -3.95 -8.19
C LYS A 155 -2.92 -3.82 -8.79
N HIS A 156 -3.17 -4.34 -9.99
CA HIS A 156 -4.53 -4.48 -10.53
C HIS A 156 -5.36 -5.46 -9.70
N ALA A 157 -4.79 -6.61 -9.34
CA ALA A 157 -5.44 -7.57 -8.43
C ALA A 157 -5.77 -6.93 -7.07
N GLN A 158 -4.82 -6.17 -6.49
CA GLN A 158 -5.01 -5.47 -5.22
C GLN A 158 -6.09 -4.37 -5.33
N LEU A 159 -6.18 -3.66 -6.46
CA LEU A 159 -7.24 -2.67 -6.70
C LEU A 159 -8.62 -3.32 -6.79
N ALA A 160 -8.73 -4.43 -7.53
CA ALA A 160 -9.97 -5.20 -7.63
C ALA A 160 -10.40 -5.74 -6.25
N PHE A 161 -9.45 -6.29 -5.49
CA PHE A 161 -9.67 -6.72 -4.10
C PHE A 161 -10.17 -5.56 -3.23
N SER A 162 -9.52 -4.41 -3.27
CA SER A 162 -9.90 -3.24 -2.46
C SER A 162 -11.33 -2.79 -2.76
N ARG A 163 -11.69 -2.66 -4.04
CA ARG A 163 -13.03 -2.24 -4.48
C ARG A 163 -14.10 -3.27 -4.14
N SER A 164 -13.82 -4.56 -4.35
CA SER A 164 -14.74 -5.65 -3.99
C SER A 164 -14.98 -5.72 -2.48
N THR A 165 -13.91 -5.59 -1.68
CA THR A 165 -13.99 -5.56 -0.22
C THR A 165 -14.79 -4.34 0.27
N ALA A 166 -14.61 -3.17 -0.36
CA ALA A 166 -15.40 -1.98 -0.04
C ALA A 166 -16.91 -2.17 -0.30
N ALA A 167 -17.25 -2.93 -1.33
CA ALA A 167 -18.64 -3.28 -1.61
C ALA A 167 -19.20 -4.30 -0.58
N ALA A 168 -18.41 -5.32 -0.25
CA ALA A 168 -18.81 -6.37 0.71
C ALA A 168 -18.96 -5.85 2.13
N LEU A 169 -18.16 -4.86 2.56
CA LEU A 169 -18.20 -4.27 3.90
C LEU A 169 -19.16 -3.07 4.02
N ARG A 170 -19.99 -2.81 2.99
CA ARG A 170 -20.98 -1.72 3.06
C ARG A 170 -21.98 -1.96 4.19
N GLY A 171 -22.09 -0.96 5.07
CA GLY A 171 -23.00 -1.04 6.22
C GLY A 171 -22.43 -1.77 7.45
N SER A 172 -21.22 -2.34 7.38
CA SER A 172 -20.60 -3.05 8.51
C SER A 172 -19.92 -2.14 9.55
N GLY A 173 -19.85 -0.83 9.31
CA GLY A 173 -19.06 0.09 10.14
C GLY A 173 -17.57 0.11 9.81
N ILE A 174 -17.10 -0.73 8.86
CA ILE A 174 -15.71 -0.76 8.38
C ILE A 174 -15.62 0.01 7.06
N GLN A 175 -14.86 1.10 7.02
CA GLN A 175 -14.63 1.87 5.80
C GLN A 175 -13.36 1.38 5.09
N VAL A 176 -13.45 1.17 3.78
CA VAL A 176 -12.29 0.77 2.96
C VAL A 176 -11.79 1.98 2.16
N HIS A 177 -10.48 2.22 2.26
CA HIS A 177 -9.79 3.30 1.58
C HIS A 177 -8.76 2.72 0.61
N THR A 178 -8.80 3.15 -0.63
CA THR A 178 -7.85 2.78 -1.69
C THR A 178 -6.94 3.98 -1.95
N VAL A 179 -5.66 3.84 -1.65
CA VAL A 179 -4.66 4.87 -1.91
C VAL A 179 -3.81 4.44 -3.10
N MET A 180 -3.73 5.29 -4.11
CA MET A 180 -2.97 5.04 -5.34
C MET A 180 -1.83 6.06 -5.49
N PRO A 181 -0.65 5.79 -4.89
CA PRO A 181 0.52 6.62 -5.11
C PRO A 181 1.00 6.54 -6.57
N GLY A 182 1.50 7.66 -7.09
CA GLY A 182 2.31 7.71 -8.29
C GLY A 182 3.76 7.25 -8.04
N PHE A 183 4.74 7.93 -8.65
CA PHE A 183 6.14 7.69 -8.36
C PHE A 183 6.51 8.30 -6.99
N VAL A 184 6.94 7.43 -6.08
CA VAL A 184 7.41 7.82 -4.74
C VAL A 184 8.84 7.36 -4.58
N GLU A 185 9.75 8.28 -4.23
CA GLU A 185 11.14 7.91 -3.97
C GLU A 185 11.25 7.25 -2.60
N THR A 186 11.61 5.97 -2.61
CA THR A 186 11.85 5.20 -1.38
C THR A 186 13.01 4.23 -1.59
N GLU A 187 13.63 3.78 -0.51
CA GLU A 187 14.68 2.76 -0.55
C GLU A 187 14.22 1.48 -1.29
N GLY A 188 12.98 1.03 -1.05
CA GLY A 188 12.41 -0.17 -1.68
C GLY A 188 11.98 0.03 -3.14
N PHE A 189 11.75 1.29 -3.55
CA PHE A 189 11.31 1.67 -4.91
C PHE A 189 12.10 2.88 -5.42
N PRO A 190 13.43 2.78 -5.60
CA PRO A 190 14.23 3.91 -6.07
C PRO A 190 13.81 4.34 -7.47
N GLN A 191 13.64 5.66 -7.69
CA GLN A 191 13.13 6.25 -8.93
C GLN A 191 14.24 6.86 -9.80
N HIS A 192 15.45 6.31 -9.78
CA HIS A 192 16.62 6.87 -10.46
C HIS A 192 16.40 7.23 -11.94
N SER A 193 15.68 6.38 -12.70
CA SER A 193 15.36 6.62 -14.11
C SER A 193 14.40 7.80 -14.29
N VAL A 194 13.39 7.90 -13.43
CA VAL A 194 12.37 8.96 -13.47
C VAL A 194 13.00 10.31 -13.06
N LEU A 195 13.87 10.29 -12.05
CA LEU A 195 14.55 11.49 -11.52
C LEU A 195 15.52 12.11 -12.52
N ARG A 196 16.07 11.33 -13.47
CA ARG A 196 16.91 11.86 -14.57
C ARG A 196 16.12 12.72 -15.56
N SER A 197 14.83 12.48 -15.72
CA SER A 197 13.97 13.28 -16.61
C SER A 197 13.58 14.59 -15.94
N ARG A 198 13.97 15.75 -16.54
CA ARG A 198 13.61 17.10 -16.07
C ARG A 198 12.09 17.28 -15.93
N LEU A 199 11.31 16.65 -16.79
CA LEU A 199 9.85 16.73 -16.77
C LEU A 199 9.27 15.79 -15.71
N MET A 200 9.68 14.53 -15.71
CA MET A 200 9.07 13.48 -14.86
C MET A 200 9.42 13.63 -13.38
N ARG A 201 10.59 14.15 -13.04
CA ARG A 201 11.00 14.38 -11.63
C ARG A 201 10.04 15.27 -10.84
N ARG A 202 9.27 16.15 -11.52
CA ARG A 202 8.26 17.01 -10.89
C ARG A 202 7.07 16.24 -10.32
N PHE A 203 6.91 14.99 -10.75
CA PHE A 203 5.80 14.12 -10.36
C PHE A 203 6.24 13.02 -9.39
N VAL A 204 7.53 12.98 -9.04
CA VAL A 204 8.01 12.15 -7.92
C VAL A 204 7.73 12.89 -6.63
N ILE A 205 7.13 12.18 -5.68
CA ILE A 205 6.77 12.72 -4.37
C ILE A 205 7.47 11.95 -3.26
N GLU A 206 7.48 12.53 -2.07
CA GLU A 206 8.07 11.93 -0.88
C GLU A 206 7.07 11.00 -0.17
N PRO A 207 7.54 10.00 0.58
CA PRO A 207 6.70 9.12 1.39
C PRO A 207 5.75 9.88 2.34
N ASP A 208 6.20 11.00 2.89
CA ASP A 208 5.43 11.84 3.81
C ASP A 208 4.21 12.48 3.15
N ASP A 209 4.27 12.79 1.84
CA ASP A 209 3.12 13.32 1.10
C ASP A 209 2.03 12.27 0.99
N VAL A 210 2.43 11.01 0.71
CA VAL A 210 1.49 9.89 0.66
C VAL A 210 0.91 9.62 2.03
N ALA A 211 1.73 9.61 3.08
CA ALA A 211 1.31 9.37 4.46
C ALA A 211 0.27 10.40 4.92
N ARG A 212 0.53 11.68 4.70
CA ARG A 212 -0.44 12.75 5.02
C ARG A 212 -1.76 12.57 4.26
N ALA A 213 -1.68 12.31 2.95
CA ALA A 213 -2.88 12.12 2.13
C ALA A 213 -3.68 10.88 2.54
N LEU A 214 -2.99 9.79 2.94
CA LEU A 214 -3.59 8.57 3.43
C LEU A 214 -4.36 8.82 4.73
N VAL A 215 -3.71 9.42 5.74
CA VAL A 215 -4.33 9.68 7.04
C VAL A 215 -5.48 10.69 6.89
N ASP A 216 -5.32 11.71 6.06
CA ASP A 216 -6.40 12.64 5.69
C ASP A 216 -7.59 11.90 5.03
N ALA A 217 -7.33 10.88 4.20
CA ALA A 217 -8.40 10.12 3.57
C ALA A 217 -9.19 9.30 4.59
N VAL A 218 -8.52 8.72 5.58
CA VAL A 218 -9.15 8.00 6.69
C VAL A 218 -10.03 8.95 7.51
N GLU A 219 -9.49 10.10 7.93
CA GLU A 219 -10.21 11.06 8.77
C GLU A 219 -11.39 11.74 8.05
N LYS A 220 -11.26 11.98 6.73
CA LYS A 220 -12.28 12.65 5.90
C LYS A 220 -13.22 11.66 5.19
N GLY A 221 -13.08 10.35 5.42
CA GLY A 221 -13.91 9.32 4.82
C GLY A 221 -13.78 9.19 3.29
N LYS A 222 -12.63 9.59 2.71
CA LYS A 222 -12.38 9.48 1.25
C LYS A 222 -12.06 8.02 0.89
N ARG A 223 -12.86 7.44 0.02
CA ARG A 223 -12.77 6.00 -0.31
C ARG A 223 -11.67 5.64 -1.29
N GLU A 224 -11.39 6.51 -2.27
CA GLU A 224 -10.37 6.27 -3.30
C GLU A 224 -9.64 7.57 -3.60
N ILE A 225 -8.31 7.58 -3.46
CA ILE A 225 -7.46 8.75 -3.73
C ILE A 225 -6.27 8.37 -4.60
N THR A 226 -5.85 9.30 -5.47
CA THR A 226 -4.60 9.24 -6.25
C THR A 226 -3.67 10.35 -5.77
N VAL A 227 -2.41 10.04 -5.48
CA VAL A 227 -1.46 10.98 -4.89
C VAL A 227 -0.16 11.02 -5.69
N PRO A 228 0.19 12.16 -6.30
CA PRO A 228 -0.65 13.32 -6.52
C PRO A 228 -1.79 13.02 -7.52
N TRP A 229 -2.86 13.79 -7.48
CA TRP A 229 -3.98 13.57 -8.41
C TRP A 229 -3.56 13.78 -9.87
N PHE A 230 -2.86 14.89 -10.14
CA PHE A 230 -2.29 15.17 -11.48
C PHE A 230 -0.80 14.82 -11.50
N PRO A 231 -0.30 14.16 -12.57
CA PRO A 231 -0.99 13.79 -13.80
C PRO A 231 -1.65 12.39 -13.77
N TYR A 232 -1.55 11.65 -12.69
CA TYR A 232 -1.82 10.22 -12.67
C TYR A 232 -3.29 9.84 -12.86
N ARG A 233 -4.22 10.59 -12.26
CA ARG A 233 -5.65 10.27 -12.42
C ARG A 233 -6.14 10.44 -13.87
N PRO A 234 -5.83 11.55 -14.57
CA PRO A 234 -6.11 11.67 -16.01
C PRO A 234 -5.52 10.55 -16.85
N ILE A 235 -4.27 10.14 -16.60
CA ILE A 235 -3.60 9.03 -17.29
C ILE A 235 -4.38 7.71 -17.09
N SER A 236 -4.77 7.40 -15.86
CA SER A 236 -5.58 6.21 -15.55
C SER A 236 -6.90 6.19 -16.30
N VAL A 237 -7.59 7.32 -16.37
CA VAL A 237 -8.86 7.46 -17.09
C VAL A 237 -8.63 7.30 -18.61
N ALA A 238 -7.60 7.94 -19.14
CA ALA A 238 -7.26 7.82 -20.56
C ALA A 238 -6.97 6.38 -20.97
N GLN A 239 -6.21 5.64 -20.18
CA GLN A 239 -5.96 4.22 -20.47
C GLN A 239 -7.23 3.38 -20.43
N ALA A 240 -8.12 3.63 -19.48
CA ALA A 240 -9.39 2.90 -19.38
C ALA A 240 -10.33 3.15 -20.58
N LEU A 241 -10.36 4.39 -21.08
CA LEU A 241 -11.26 4.80 -22.17
C LEU A 241 -10.71 4.48 -23.56
N VAL A 242 -9.40 4.63 -23.77
CA VAL A 242 -8.74 4.50 -25.10
C VAL A 242 -7.44 3.68 -25.00
N PRO A 243 -7.51 2.40 -24.59
CA PRO A 243 -6.33 1.59 -24.31
C PRO A 243 -5.39 1.41 -25.51
N GLY A 244 -5.94 1.28 -26.72
CA GLY A 244 -5.15 1.12 -27.95
C GLY A 244 -4.34 2.37 -28.32
N LEU A 245 -4.88 3.57 -28.11
CA LEU A 245 -4.15 4.81 -28.32
C LEU A 245 -3.09 5.01 -27.25
N PHE A 246 -3.43 4.72 -26.01
CA PHE A 246 -2.51 4.83 -24.87
C PHE A 246 -1.28 3.92 -25.05
N SER A 247 -1.47 2.66 -25.43
CA SER A 247 -0.37 1.71 -25.66
C SER A 247 0.57 2.16 -26.78
N ARG A 248 0.04 2.78 -27.85
CA ARG A 248 0.86 3.37 -28.92
C ARG A 248 1.71 4.54 -28.42
N LEU A 249 1.13 5.45 -27.64
CA LEU A 249 1.84 6.60 -27.09
C LEU A 249 2.96 6.19 -26.10
N VAL A 250 2.67 5.24 -25.22
CA VAL A 250 3.67 4.67 -24.30
C VAL A 250 4.77 3.94 -25.08
N GLY A 251 4.43 3.21 -26.15
CA GLY A 251 5.39 2.53 -27.00
C GLY A 251 6.35 3.47 -27.74
N VAL A 252 5.91 4.69 -28.08
CA VAL A 252 6.75 5.73 -28.72
C VAL A 252 7.64 6.45 -27.71
N SER A 253 7.29 6.46 -26.43
CA SER A 253 8.05 7.17 -25.38
C SER A 253 9.37 6.51 -24.96
N GLY A 254 9.79 5.42 -25.63
CA GLY A 254 11.04 4.71 -25.32
C GLY A 254 11.04 3.89 -24.02
N TYR A 255 9.91 3.79 -23.35
CA TYR A 255 9.76 3.05 -22.07
C TYR A 255 9.58 1.53 -22.33
N ARG A 256 10.20 1.00 -23.41
CA ARG A 256 10.02 -0.40 -23.82
C ARG A 256 10.84 -1.40 -23.02
N ASP A 257 12.03 -1.04 -22.58
CA ASP A 257 13.02 -2.03 -22.13
C ASP A 257 13.57 -1.81 -20.71
N GLY A 258 12.98 -0.89 -19.92
CA GLY A 258 13.50 -0.63 -18.57
C GLY A 258 14.93 -0.07 -18.52
N THR A 259 15.59 0.06 -19.66
CA THR A 259 16.84 0.79 -19.85
C THR A 259 16.50 2.23 -20.18
N PRO A 260 17.04 3.22 -19.43
CA PRO A 260 16.90 4.60 -19.83
C PRO A 260 17.64 4.84 -21.15
N PRO A 261 17.10 5.70 -22.03
CA PRO A 261 17.83 6.15 -23.22
C PRO A 261 19.12 6.88 -22.82
#